data_f1e0c82c09bf1488ba5e07cd3c751c89
#
_entry.id   f1e0c82c09bf1488ba5e07cd3c751c89
#
_cell.length_a   1.000
_cell.length_b   1.000
_cell.length_c   1.000
_cell.angle_alpha   90.00
_cell.angle_beta   90.00
_cell.angle_gamma   90.00
#
_symmetry.space_group_name_H-M   'P 1'
#
loop_
_entity.id
_entity.type
_entity.pdbx_description
1 polymer ?
#
loop_
_entity_poly.entity_id
_entity_poly.type
_entity_poly.pdbx_seq_one_letter_code
_entity_poly.pdbx_strand_id
1 'polypeptide(L)'
;AHAYRAMGYLGVDRKTAIDRDVYHMARLGLNAYRIHIWDVEISDAEGNLLENEHLELLDYLIHKLQERGIRTVITAQTDFGNGYPERNQPIGGFSSHYDKCAVHSDAEAIAAQEKYIAALVRHVNPYTGYAYKDDPYIVGFEINNEPCHPGTVAETRNYINKMLSALKRAGNRKPVFYNVSHNQHVVEAYYSTAIQGTTYQWYPIGLVSGHTRKGNFLPSVDRYDIPFSNLEGFNKKARMVYEFDPADILYSYMYPATVRTFRTAGFQWITQFAYDPIDMAAYNTEYQTHYLNVAYTPNKAIGLMIAAEAVSYTHLRAH
;
A
#
# COMPACT_ATOMS: atom_id res chain seq x y z
N ALA A 1 9.94 0.00 -4.58
CA ALA A 1 11.16 0.22 -5.36
C ALA A 1 11.26 -0.66 -6.61
N HIS A 2 10.53 -1.77 -6.67
CA HIS A 2 10.53 -2.70 -7.80
C HIS A 2 10.40 -2.01 -9.17
N ALA A 3 9.37 -1.20 -9.40
CA ALA A 3 9.15 -0.53 -10.68
C ALA A 3 10.37 0.31 -11.12
N TYR A 4 10.99 1.01 -10.18
CA TYR A 4 12.17 1.83 -10.49
C TYR A 4 13.41 0.99 -10.79
N ARG A 5 13.58 -0.15 -10.13
CA ARG A 5 14.65 -1.06 -10.50
C ARG A 5 14.48 -1.60 -11.92
N ALA A 6 13.26 -1.96 -12.29
CA ALA A 6 12.94 -2.42 -13.64
C ALA A 6 13.25 -1.38 -14.73
N MET A 7 13.15 -0.09 -14.45
CA MET A 7 13.49 0.98 -15.41
C MET A 7 14.94 0.95 -15.89
N GLY A 8 15.85 0.38 -15.11
CA GLY A 8 17.22 0.19 -15.56
C GLY A 8 17.34 -0.68 -16.81
N TYR A 9 16.41 -1.61 -17.04
CA TYR A 9 16.35 -2.41 -18.26
C TYR A 9 15.95 -1.58 -19.50
N LEU A 10 15.35 -0.42 -19.28
CA LEU A 10 14.99 0.55 -20.33
C LEU A 10 16.07 1.61 -20.54
N GLY A 11 17.22 1.50 -19.85
CA GLY A 11 18.28 2.50 -19.90
C GLY A 11 17.97 3.80 -19.17
N VAL A 12 16.95 3.82 -18.32
CA VAL A 12 16.58 4.99 -17.51
C VAL A 12 17.33 4.93 -16.18
N ASP A 13 17.93 6.04 -15.79
CA ASP A 13 18.51 6.17 -14.44
C ASP A 13 17.41 6.12 -13.38
N ARG A 14 17.50 5.18 -12.45
CA ARG A 14 16.46 4.84 -11.49
C ARG A 14 16.15 5.98 -10.52
N LYS A 15 17.17 6.68 -10.05
CA LYS A 15 16.99 7.81 -9.12
C LYS A 15 16.40 9.02 -9.82
N THR A 16 16.84 9.29 -11.04
CA THR A 16 16.25 10.35 -11.89
C THR A 16 14.77 10.07 -12.15
N ALA A 17 14.38 8.81 -12.37
CA ALA A 17 12.98 8.43 -12.53
C ALA A 17 12.18 8.69 -11.25
N ILE A 18 12.70 8.30 -10.07
CA ILE A 18 12.09 8.59 -8.78
C ILE A 18 11.91 10.09 -8.56
N ASP A 19 12.94 10.89 -8.82
CA ASP A 19 12.89 12.36 -8.66
C ASP A 19 11.78 12.98 -9.51
N ARG A 20 11.65 12.51 -10.75
CA ARG A 20 10.63 12.96 -11.69
C ARG A 20 9.22 12.62 -11.21
N ASP A 21 9.01 11.37 -10.80
CA ASP A 21 7.70 10.93 -10.34
C ASP A 21 7.28 11.60 -9.04
N VAL A 22 8.18 11.71 -8.07
CA VAL A 22 7.90 12.43 -6.80
C VAL A 22 7.62 13.91 -7.05
N TYR A 23 8.30 14.54 -8.01
CA TYR A 23 7.97 15.90 -8.43
C TYR A 23 6.53 16.00 -8.97
N HIS A 24 6.11 15.05 -9.81
CA HIS A 24 4.75 15.03 -10.34
C HIS A 24 3.70 14.73 -9.27
N MET A 25 3.98 13.80 -8.36
CA MET A 25 3.09 13.52 -7.21
C MET A 25 2.87 14.79 -6.36
N ALA A 26 3.93 15.52 -6.06
CA ALA A 26 3.84 16.78 -5.31
C ALA A 26 3.02 17.84 -6.08
N ARG A 27 3.19 17.95 -7.41
CA ARG A 27 2.41 18.86 -8.25
C ARG A 27 0.92 18.51 -8.33
N LEU A 28 0.58 17.23 -8.18
CA LEU A 28 -0.81 16.78 -8.08
C LEU A 28 -1.42 17.06 -6.70
N GLY A 29 -0.65 17.64 -5.77
CA GLY A 29 -1.11 17.92 -4.41
C GLY A 29 -1.19 16.68 -3.52
N LEU A 30 -0.55 15.58 -3.89
CA LEU A 30 -0.54 14.36 -3.08
C LEU A 30 0.31 14.57 -1.83
N ASN A 31 -0.22 14.19 -0.69
CA ASN A 31 0.45 14.31 0.62
C ASN A 31 0.58 12.97 1.35
N ALA A 32 0.14 11.89 0.72
CA ALA A 32 0.11 10.55 1.25
C ALA A 32 0.59 9.53 0.20
N TYR A 33 1.44 8.61 0.62
CA TYR A 33 1.94 7.53 -0.21
C TYR A 33 1.89 6.21 0.55
N ARG A 34 1.27 5.19 -0.01
CA ARG A 34 1.33 3.83 0.51
C ARG A 34 2.22 3.01 -0.41
N ILE A 35 3.21 2.33 0.15
CA ILE A 35 4.12 1.50 -0.62
C ILE A 35 3.99 0.04 -0.22
N HIS A 36 3.82 -0.83 -1.22
CA HIS A 36 4.01 -2.26 -1.07
C HIS A 36 5.50 -2.58 -1.10
N ILE A 37 5.97 -3.28 -0.10
CA ILE A 37 7.29 -3.89 -0.14
C ILE A 37 7.13 -5.35 -0.54
N TRP A 38 7.89 -5.75 -1.56
CA TRP A 38 8.02 -7.14 -1.94
C TRP A 38 9.07 -7.77 -1.04
N ASP A 39 8.63 -8.50 -0.04
CA ASP A 39 9.49 -9.17 0.92
C ASP A 39 10.54 -10.06 0.24
N VAL A 40 10.15 -10.72 -0.85
CA VAL A 40 11.04 -11.56 -1.67
C VAL A 40 12.22 -10.80 -2.29
N GLU A 41 12.13 -9.48 -2.44
CA GLU A 41 13.20 -8.65 -3.02
C GLU A 41 14.25 -8.23 -2.00
N ILE A 42 13.87 -8.14 -0.72
CA ILE A 42 14.72 -7.57 0.33
C ILE A 42 14.86 -8.47 1.56
N SER A 43 14.50 -9.75 1.45
CA SER A 43 14.72 -10.74 2.51
C SER A 43 15.34 -12.02 1.97
N ASP A 44 16.00 -12.77 2.85
CA ASP A 44 16.38 -14.16 2.60
C ASP A 44 15.30 -15.14 3.12
N ALA A 45 15.57 -16.44 2.97
CA ALA A 45 14.64 -17.50 3.37
C ALA A 45 14.37 -17.52 4.90
N GLU A 46 15.31 -17.06 5.69
CA GLU A 46 15.22 -17.00 7.16
C GLU A 46 14.63 -15.66 7.66
N GLY A 47 14.24 -14.76 6.75
CA GLY A 47 13.68 -13.44 7.07
C GLY A 47 14.74 -12.42 7.51
N ASN A 48 16.02 -12.57 7.16
CA ASN A 48 16.99 -11.50 7.30
C ASN A 48 16.70 -10.41 6.25
N LEU A 49 16.83 -9.16 6.66
CA LEU A 49 16.77 -8.04 5.72
C LEU A 49 18.07 -7.98 4.92
N LEU A 50 17.97 -7.82 3.61
CA LEU A 50 19.10 -7.76 2.69
C LEU A 50 19.40 -6.30 2.31
N GLU A 51 20.64 -5.87 2.47
CA GLU A 51 21.13 -4.60 1.96
C GLU A 51 21.47 -4.77 0.47
N ASN A 52 20.52 -4.41 -0.39
CA ASN A 52 20.63 -4.54 -1.83
C ASN A 52 20.03 -3.34 -2.56
N GLU A 53 20.10 -3.34 -3.89
CA GLU A 53 19.57 -2.24 -4.71
C GLU A 53 18.07 -1.99 -4.50
N HIS A 54 17.26 -3.01 -4.22
CA HIS A 54 15.84 -2.82 -3.95
C HIS A 54 15.60 -2.02 -2.66
N LEU A 55 16.34 -2.34 -1.59
CA LEU A 55 16.25 -1.60 -0.33
C LEU A 55 16.80 -0.18 -0.49
N GLU A 56 17.91 -0.02 -1.20
CA GLU A 56 18.51 1.29 -1.48
C GLU A 56 17.55 2.21 -2.26
N LEU A 57 16.86 1.69 -3.28
CA LEU A 57 15.86 2.47 -4.01
C LEU A 57 14.59 2.76 -3.18
N LEU A 58 14.23 1.89 -2.25
CA LEU A 58 13.16 2.16 -1.30
C LEU A 58 13.54 3.31 -0.36
N ASP A 59 14.75 3.28 0.18
CA ASP A 59 15.29 4.34 1.03
C ASP A 59 15.33 5.69 0.31
N TYR A 60 15.80 5.68 -0.92
CA TYR A 60 15.86 6.89 -1.75
C TYR A 60 14.46 7.44 -2.05
N LEU A 61 13.49 6.58 -2.41
CA LEU A 61 12.10 6.99 -2.64
C LEU A 61 11.48 7.63 -1.38
N ILE A 62 11.65 7.01 -0.22
CA ILE A 62 11.13 7.56 1.06
C ILE A 62 11.75 8.92 1.34
N HIS A 63 13.06 9.08 1.14
CA HIS A 63 13.74 10.35 1.30
C HIS A 63 13.17 11.42 0.36
N LYS A 64 12.99 11.12 -0.92
CA LYS A 64 12.44 12.08 -1.90
C LYS A 64 11.00 12.47 -1.61
N LEU A 65 10.17 11.53 -1.16
CA LEU A 65 8.79 11.80 -0.70
C LEU A 65 8.81 12.77 0.51
N GLN A 66 9.71 12.52 1.47
CA GLN A 66 9.88 13.36 2.65
C GLN A 66 10.28 14.80 2.28
N GLU A 67 11.21 14.99 1.34
CA GLU A 67 11.61 16.32 0.84
C GLU A 67 10.43 17.13 0.26
N ARG A 68 9.38 16.45 -0.18
CA ARG A 68 8.15 17.06 -0.71
C ARG A 68 6.99 17.09 0.29
N GLY A 69 7.23 16.72 1.53
CA GLY A 69 6.20 16.71 2.57
C GLY A 69 5.19 15.55 2.44
N ILE A 70 5.45 14.57 1.57
CA ILE A 70 4.57 13.42 1.36
C ILE A 70 4.84 12.38 2.44
N ARG A 71 3.81 12.02 3.20
CA ARG A 71 3.88 11.03 4.27
C ARG A 71 3.70 9.62 3.72
N THR A 72 4.37 8.65 4.34
CA THR A 72 4.37 7.26 3.87
C THR A 72 3.74 6.33 4.90
N VAL A 73 2.92 5.38 4.42
CA VAL A 73 2.57 4.13 5.10
C VAL A 73 3.29 3.00 4.41
N ILE A 74 4.01 2.20 5.17
CA ILE A 74 4.74 1.04 4.67
C ILE A 74 3.90 -0.22 4.88
N THR A 75 3.53 -0.89 3.78
CA THR A 75 3.01 -2.25 3.79
C THR A 75 4.20 -3.19 3.69
N ALA A 76 4.48 -3.90 4.79
CA ALA A 76 5.77 -4.56 5.00
C ALA A 76 6.00 -5.78 4.10
N GLN A 77 4.93 -6.46 3.68
CA GLN A 77 5.05 -7.68 2.88
C GLN A 77 3.82 -7.87 1.98
N THR A 78 4.01 -8.54 0.85
CA THR A 78 2.96 -8.79 -0.14
C THR A 78 2.66 -10.27 -0.36
N ASP A 79 3.57 -11.16 -0.01
CA ASP A 79 3.39 -12.62 0.00
C ASP A 79 2.89 -13.22 -1.32
N PHE A 80 3.41 -12.75 -2.46
CA PHE A 80 2.98 -13.27 -3.77
C PHE A 80 3.80 -14.46 -4.30
N GLY A 81 4.78 -14.93 -3.51
CA GLY A 81 5.54 -16.13 -3.85
C GLY A 81 6.67 -15.90 -4.85
N ASN A 82 7.24 -17.01 -5.32
CA ASN A 82 8.40 -17.03 -6.18
C ASN A 82 8.10 -16.55 -7.61
N GLY A 83 9.08 -15.87 -8.22
CA GLY A 83 9.00 -15.40 -9.59
C GLY A 83 8.21 -14.12 -9.80
N TYR A 84 7.69 -13.53 -8.74
CA TYR A 84 7.02 -12.25 -8.78
C TYR A 84 7.71 -11.29 -7.80
N PRO A 85 7.95 -10.03 -8.16
CA PRO A 85 7.56 -9.35 -9.42
C PRO A 85 8.56 -9.52 -10.58
N GLU A 86 9.77 -10.00 -10.34
CA GLU A 86 10.81 -10.15 -11.36
C GLU A 86 10.95 -11.63 -11.76
N ARG A 87 10.14 -12.09 -12.70
CA ARG A 87 9.99 -13.51 -13.07
C ARG A 87 11.27 -14.20 -13.54
N ASN A 88 12.23 -13.45 -14.07
CA ASN A 88 13.45 -13.99 -14.66
C ASN A 88 14.66 -13.96 -13.71
N GLN A 89 14.45 -13.60 -12.46
CA GLN A 89 15.51 -13.57 -11.45
C GLN A 89 15.27 -14.58 -10.35
N PRO A 90 16.32 -15.22 -9.83
CA PRO A 90 16.21 -16.04 -8.63
C PRO A 90 15.76 -15.16 -7.45
N ILE A 91 14.68 -15.56 -6.79
CA ILE A 91 14.14 -14.89 -5.62
C ILE A 91 14.27 -15.85 -4.45
N GLY A 92 14.97 -15.43 -3.39
CA GLY A 92 15.27 -16.25 -2.23
C GLY A 92 14.58 -15.81 -0.93
N GLY A 93 13.66 -14.83 -0.99
CA GLY A 93 12.97 -14.33 0.18
C GLY A 93 12.05 -15.36 0.82
N PHE A 94 11.73 -15.20 2.10
CA PHE A 94 11.02 -16.21 2.88
C PHE A 94 9.68 -16.62 2.25
N SER A 95 8.89 -15.65 1.73
CA SER A 95 7.58 -15.99 1.15
C SER A 95 7.67 -16.74 -0.19
N SER A 96 8.83 -16.75 -0.85
CA SER A 96 9.01 -17.47 -2.12
C SER A 96 8.90 -18.98 -2.00
N HIS A 97 9.01 -19.53 -0.79
CA HIS A 97 8.94 -20.95 -0.50
C HIS A 97 7.52 -21.44 -0.19
N TYR A 98 6.55 -20.53 -0.10
CA TYR A 98 5.19 -20.81 0.32
C TYR A 98 4.18 -20.28 -0.69
N ASP A 99 3.00 -20.90 -0.74
CA ASP A 99 1.86 -20.24 -1.36
C ASP A 99 1.33 -19.10 -0.44
N LYS A 100 0.53 -18.21 -1.01
CA LYS A 100 0.04 -17.01 -0.33
C LYS A 100 -0.73 -17.30 0.97
N CYS A 101 -1.37 -18.47 1.10
CA CYS A 101 -2.12 -18.82 2.30
C CYS A 101 -1.23 -19.57 3.32
N ALA A 102 -0.37 -20.47 2.84
CA ALA A 102 0.52 -21.24 3.69
C ALA A 102 1.47 -20.35 4.51
N VAL A 103 1.95 -19.25 3.94
CA VAL A 103 2.84 -18.30 4.63
C VAL A 103 2.24 -17.74 5.92
N HIS A 104 0.92 -17.70 6.06
CA HIS A 104 0.22 -17.22 7.25
C HIS A 104 -0.12 -18.30 8.27
N SER A 105 0.16 -19.57 7.97
CA SER A 105 -0.16 -20.72 8.83
C SER A 105 1.06 -21.58 9.17
N ASP A 106 2.09 -21.60 8.33
CA ASP A 106 3.32 -22.34 8.59
C ASP A 106 4.16 -21.69 9.68
N ALA A 107 4.68 -22.50 10.61
CA ALA A 107 5.38 -22.00 11.77
C ALA A 107 6.75 -21.37 11.44
N GLU A 108 7.48 -21.94 10.46
CA GLU A 108 8.79 -21.44 10.03
C GLU A 108 8.61 -20.15 9.22
N ALA A 109 7.60 -20.10 8.33
CA ALA A 109 7.24 -18.89 7.61
C ALA A 109 6.87 -17.74 8.55
N ILE A 110 6.07 -18.00 9.58
CA ILE A 110 5.70 -17.02 10.59
C ILE A 110 6.92 -16.52 11.37
N ALA A 111 7.85 -17.41 11.73
CA ALA A 111 9.09 -17.04 12.43
C ALA A 111 9.98 -16.14 11.54
N ALA A 112 10.11 -16.45 10.25
CA ALA A 112 10.82 -15.62 9.29
C ALA A 112 10.16 -14.22 9.14
N GLN A 113 8.83 -14.15 9.11
CA GLN A 113 8.10 -12.88 9.07
C GLN A 113 8.31 -12.03 10.33
N GLU A 114 8.30 -12.64 11.53
CA GLU A 114 8.59 -11.93 12.79
C GLU A 114 9.99 -11.30 12.76
N LYS A 115 10.97 -12.02 12.25
CA LYS A 115 12.37 -11.56 12.13
C LYS A 115 12.47 -10.44 11.10
N TYR A 116 11.89 -10.63 9.92
CA TYR A 116 11.90 -9.67 8.83
C TYR A 116 11.25 -8.34 9.22
N ILE A 117 10.02 -8.37 9.75
CA ILE A 117 9.29 -7.13 10.09
C ILE A 117 9.99 -6.37 11.21
N ALA A 118 10.62 -7.08 12.16
CA ALA A 118 11.42 -6.46 13.21
C ALA A 118 12.72 -5.82 12.69
N ALA A 119 13.36 -6.42 11.70
CA ALA A 119 14.54 -5.87 11.04
C ALA A 119 14.16 -4.66 10.20
N LEU A 120 13.10 -4.75 9.40
CA LEU A 120 12.61 -3.67 8.55
C LEU A 120 12.32 -2.39 9.33
N VAL A 121 11.59 -2.46 10.44
CA VAL A 121 11.27 -1.24 11.20
C VAL A 121 12.48 -0.62 11.90
N ARG A 122 13.53 -1.41 12.16
CA ARG A 122 14.81 -0.93 12.72
C ARG A 122 15.79 -0.44 11.67
N HIS A 123 15.57 -0.77 10.41
CA HIS A 123 16.45 -0.35 9.32
C HIS A 123 16.60 1.18 9.35
N VAL A 124 17.84 1.65 9.28
CA VAL A 124 18.17 3.08 9.26
C VAL A 124 18.34 3.49 7.81
N ASN A 125 17.44 4.33 7.33
CA ASN A 125 17.54 4.90 6.00
C ASN A 125 18.78 5.79 5.89
N PRO A 126 19.76 5.48 5.05
CA PRO A 126 21.02 6.23 4.97
C PRO A 126 20.85 7.67 4.46
N TYR A 127 19.74 7.98 3.77
CA TYR A 127 19.46 9.31 3.26
C TYR A 127 18.81 10.23 4.29
N THR A 128 17.99 9.68 5.19
CA THR A 128 17.28 10.46 6.21
C THR A 128 17.96 10.41 7.58
N GLY A 129 18.78 9.38 7.82
CA GLY A 129 19.42 9.11 9.11
C GLY A 129 18.47 8.58 10.19
N TYR A 130 17.20 8.34 9.86
CA TYR A 130 16.21 7.79 10.79
C TYR A 130 16.00 6.31 10.59
N ALA A 131 15.81 5.57 11.68
CA ALA A 131 15.20 4.24 11.56
C ALA A 131 13.73 4.40 11.10
N TYR A 132 13.20 3.47 10.30
CA TYR A 132 11.84 3.58 9.78
C TYR A 132 10.80 3.77 10.89
N LYS A 133 10.97 3.09 12.03
CA LYS A 133 10.11 3.25 13.22
C LYS A 133 10.17 4.63 13.85
N ASP A 134 11.22 5.40 13.60
CA ASP A 134 11.46 6.71 14.22
C ASP A 134 11.31 7.88 13.22
N ASP A 135 11.25 7.59 11.91
CA ASP A 135 11.13 8.60 10.86
C ASP A 135 9.77 9.33 10.95
N PRO A 136 9.75 10.66 11.11
CA PRO A 136 8.50 11.42 11.31
C PRO A 136 7.57 11.42 10.08
N TYR A 137 8.08 11.09 8.89
CA TYR A 137 7.28 11.01 7.67
C TYR A 137 6.72 9.62 7.38
N ILE A 138 7.23 8.58 8.04
CA ILE A 138 6.58 7.27 8.06
C ILE A 138 5.55 7.29 9.18
N VAL A 139 4.25 7.33 8.82
CA VAL A 139 3.17 7.54 9.79
C VAL A 139 2.59 6.25 10.36
N GLY A 140 2.88 5.12 9.75
CA GLY A 140 2.40 3.81 10.21
C GLY A 140 2.91 2.66 9.37
N PHE A 141 2.65 1.46 9.86
CA PHE A 141 2.96 0.21 9.17
C PHE A 141 1.69 -0.60 8.95
N GLU A 142 1.54 -1.16 7.78
CA GLU A 142 0.57 -2.22 7.49
C GLU A 142 1.33 -3.54 7.40
N ILE A 143 0.87 -4.58 8.08
CA ILE A 143 1.63 -5.83 8.18
C ILE A 143 1.73 -6.51 6.81
N ASN A 144 0.59 -6.75 6.16
CA ASN A 144 0.53 -7.44 4.87
C ASN A 144 -0.36 -6.70 3.88
N ASN A 145 -0.07 -6.88 2.59
CA ASN A 145 -1.03 -6.58 1.54
C ASN A 145 -1.89 -7.82 1.27
N GLU A 146 -3.22 -7.67 1.44
CA GLU A 146 -4.20 -8.70 1.08
C GLU A 146 -3.84 -10.12 1.59
N PRO A 147 -3.66 -10.28 2.91
CA PRO A 147 -3.29 -11.57 3.49
C PRO A 147 -4.32 -12.65 3.17
N CYS A 148 -3.88 -13.90 3.10
CA CYS A 148 -4.77 -15.05 2.98
C CYS A 148 -4.71 -15.87 4.26
N HIS A 149 -5.79 -15.89 5.04
CA HIS A 149 -5.89 -16.70 6.26
C HIS A 149 -6.76 -17.92 6.03
N PRO A 150 -6.17 -19.12 5.88
CA PRO A 150 -6.96 -20.33 5.63
C PRO A 150 -7.62 -20.91 6.89
N GLY A 151 -7.19 -20.44 8.06
CA GLY A 151 -7.57 -21.00 9.35
C GLY A 151 -8.75 -20.32 10.04
N THR A 152 -8.79 -20.45 11.34
CA THR A 152 -9.84 -19.94 12.22
C THR A 152 -9.58 -18.51 12.70
N VAL A 153 -10.57 -17.89 13.30
CA VAL A 153 -10.45 -16.59 14.00
C VAL A 153 -9.34 -16.63 15.07
N ALA A 154 -9.20 -17.75 15.79
CA ALA A 154 -8.20 -17.90 16.85
C ALA A 154 -6.77 -17.98 16.26
N GLU A 155 -6.56 -18.71 15.19
CA GLU A 155 -5.27 -18.83 14.50
C GLU A 155 -4.86 -17.49 13.88
N THR A 156 -5.77 -16.81 13.21
CA THR A 156 -5.56 -15.48 12.64
C THR A 156 -5.21 -14.45 13.73
N ARG A 157 -5.92 -14.48 14.85
CA ARG A 157 -5.61 -13.62 16.01
C ARG A 157 -4.22 -13.90 16.57
N ASN A 158 -3.83 -15.17 16.66
CA ASN A 158 -2.50 -15.55 17.10
C ASN A 158 -1.40 -15.03 16.15
N TYR A 159 -1.59 -15.18 14.85
CA TYR A 159 -0.67 -14.65 13.84
C TYR A 159 -0.50 -13.12 13.99
N ILE A 160 -1.60 -12.37 14.02
CA ILE A 160 -1.55 -10.91 14.16
C ILE A 160 -0.82 -10.51 15.46
N ASN A 161 -1.09 -11.20 16.57
CA ASN A 161 -0.45 -10.92 17.85
C ASN A 161 1.06 -11.22 17.83
N LYS A 162 1.52 -12.24 17.09
CA LYS A 162 2.94 -12.50 16.88
C LYS A 162 3.61 -11.34 16.14
N MET A 163 3.03 -10.86 15.05
CA MET A 163 3.54 -9.72 14.29
C MET A 163 3.58 -8.44 15.14
N LEU A 164 2.52 -8.15 15.88
CA LEU A 164 2.47 -7.02 16.81
C LEU A 164 3.53 -7.12 17.91
N SER A 165 3.76 -8.33 18.43
CA SER A 165 4.80 -8.59 19.44
C SER A 165 6.21 -8.38 18.87
N ALA A 166 6.45 -8.81 17.63
CA ALA A 166 7.72 -8.59 16.93
C ALA A 166 7.99 -7.10 16.74
N LEU A 167 7.02 -6.35 16.24
CA LEU A 167 7.09 -4.90 16.07
C LEU A 167 7.32 -4.18 17.41
N LYS A 168 6.62 -4.57 18.47
CA LYS A 168 6.80 -4.01 19.81
C LYS A 168 8.20 -4.28 20.36
N ARG A 169 8.71 -5.51 20.25
CA ARG A 169 10.09 -5.86 20.65
C ARG A 169 11.13 -5.10 19.82
N ALA A 170 10.82 -4.76 18.57
CA ALA A 170 11.67 -3.92 17.73
C ALA A 170 11.67 -2.44 18.14
N GLY A 171 10.81 -2.03 19.07
CA GLY A 171 10.68 -0.65 19.54
C GLY A 171 9.75 0.21 18.69
N ASN A 172 8.93 -0.38 17.82
CA ASN A 172 7.94 0.38 17.06
C ASN A 172 6.87 0.97 17.98
N ARG A 173 6.61 2.27 17.82
CA ARG A 173 5.54 3.01 18.51
C ARG A 173 4.51 3.60 17.54
N LYS A 174 4.75 3.45 16.24
CA LYS A 174 3.82 3.93 15.21
C LYS A 174 2.60 3.03 15.12
N PRO A 175 1.46 3.57 14.65
CA PRO A 175 0.26 2.79 14.40
C PRO A 175 0.54 1.61 13.47
N VAL A 176 -0.11 0.48 13.76
CA VAL A 176 -0.06 -0.73 12.95
C VAL A 176 -1.45 -1.01 12.41
N PHE A 177 -1.53 -1.22 11.10
CA PHE A 177 -2.75 -1.51 10.37
C PHE A 177 -2.77 -2.95 9.89
N TYR A 178 -3.98 -3.45 9.67
CA TYR A 178 -4.19 -4.77 9.09
C TYR A 178 -5.22 -4.72 7.97
N ASN A 179 -4.95 -5.45 6.89
CA ASN A 179 -5.71 -5.39 5.65
C ASN A 179 -6.92 -6.33 5.68
N VAL A 180 -8.10 -5.81 5.33
CA VAL A 180 -9.40 -6.53 5.41
C VAL A 180 -9.79 -7.21 4.09
N SER A 181 -8.95 -7.25 3.09
CA SER A 181 -9.31 -7.57 1.69
C SER A 181 -10.15 -8.85 1.48
N HIS A 182 -9.58 -10.03 1.77
CA HIS A 182 -10.18 -11.29 1.30
C HIS A 182 -10.68 -12.24 2.40
N ASN A 183 -10.47 -11.93 3.66
CA ASN A 183 -10.64 -12.88 4.77
C ASN A 183 -11.89 -12.59 5.61
N GLN A 184 -13.04 -12.46 4.97
CA GLN A 184 -14.29 -12.08 5.65
C GLN A 184 -14.66 -13.02 6.81
N HIS A 185 -14.34 -14.29 6.71
CA HIS A 185 -14.66 -15.32 7.70
C HIS A 185 -13.85 -15.21 9.01
N VAL A 186 -12.71 -14.49 8.98
CA VAL A 186 -11.82 -14.31 10.16
C VAL A 186 -11.66 -12.86 10.60
N VAL A 187 -12.38 -11.93 9.98
CA VAL A 187 -12.24 -10.48 10.22
C VAL A 187 -12.45 -10.08 11.69
N GLU A 188 -13.22 -10.85 12.46
CA GLU A 188 -13.39 -10.66 13.91
C GLU A 188 -12.03 -10.69 14.64
N ALA A 189 -11.08 -11.50 14.17
CA ALA A 189 -9.73 -11.53 14.72
C ALA A 189 -9.07 -10.14 14.68
N TYR A 190 -9.26 -9.40 13.61
CA TYR A 190 -8.65 -8.08 13.42
C TYR A 190 -9.14 -7.09 14.47
N TYR A 191 -10.45 -7.04 14.70
CA TYR A 191 -11.05 -6.11 15.66
C TYR A 191 -10.79 -6.49 17.12
N SER A 192 -10.48 -7.75 17.40
CA SER A 192 -10.15 -8.25 18.73
C SER A 192 -8.65 -8.17 19.09
N THR A 193 -7.80 -7.71 18.19
CA THR A 193 -6.35 -7.52 18.44
C THR A 193 -6.00 -6.06 18.72
N ALA A 194 -4.74 -5.81 19.09
CA ALA A 194 -4.25 -4.47 19.44
C ALA A 194 -3.77 -3.65 18.23
N ILE A 195 -4.15 -4.00 16.99
CA ILE A 195 -3.91 -3.12 15.84
C ILE A 195 -4.63 -1.78 16.04
N GLN A 196 -4.08 -0.70 15.51
CA GLN A 196 -4.66 0.63 15.63
C GLN A 196 -5.67 0.94 14.53
N GLY A 197 -5.63 0.23 13.40
CA GLY A 197 -6.57 0.44 12.32
C GLY A 197 -6.68 -0.73 11.36
N THR A 198 -7.69 -0.63 10.50
CA THR A 198 -7.97 -1.57 9.41
C THR A 198 -7.94 -0.84 8.08
N THR A 199 -7.58 -1.56 7.02
CA THR A 199 -7.47 -1.01 5.67
C THR A 199 -8.41 -1.71 4.71
N TYR A 200 -8.98 -0.93 3.78
CA TYR A 200 -10.04 -1.35 2.88
C TYR A 200 -9.69 -1.02 1.44
N GLN A 201 -10.21 -1.78 0.50
CA GLN A 201 -10.16 -1.47 -0.92
C GLN A 201 -11.56 -1.15 -1.45
N TRP A 202 -11.60 -0.39 -2.55
CA TRP A 202 -12.85 -0.19 -3.28
C TRP A 202 -12.64 -0.01 -4.77
N TYR A 203 -13.13 -0.97 -5.51
CA TYR A 203 -13.21 -0.94 -6.98
C TYR A 203 -14.70 -0.95 -7.37
N PRO A 204 -15.38 0.22 -7.33
CA PRO A 204 -16.85 0.30 -7.40
C PRO A 204 -17.43 -0.17 -8.72
N ILE A 205 -16.61 -0.27 -9.77
CA ILE A 205 -17.01 -0.65 -11.12
C ILE A 205 -16.39 -2.00 -11.53
N GLY A 206 -15.67 -2.62 -10.61
CA GLY A 206 -14.87 -3.82 -10.83
C GLY A 206 -13.41 -3.48 -11.14
N LEU A 207 -12.61 -4.51 -11.31
CA LEU A 207 -11.21 -4.38 -11.73
C LEU A 207 -11.13 -4.09 -13.24
N VAL A 208 -9.92 -3.82 -13.69
CA VAL A 208 -9.63 -3.50 -15.09
C VAL A 208 -10.13 -4.58 -16.06
N SER A 209 -10.79 -4.13 -17.13
CA SER A 209 -11.26 -4.98 -18.24
C SER A 209 -10.42 -4.83 -19.52
N GLY A 210 -9.42 -3.94 -19.49
CA GLY A 210 -8.54 -3.68 -20.62
C GLY A 210 -9.10 -2.72 -21.68
N HIS A 211 -10.26 -2.11 -21.42
CA HIS A 211 -10.87 -1.14 -22.33
C HIS A 211 -11.60 -0.04 -21.58
N THR A 212 -11.60 1.17 -22.13
CA THR A 212 -12.34 2.32 -21.57
C THR A 212 -13.83 2.11 -21.63
N ARG A 213 -14.50 2.33 -20.52
CA ARG A 213 -15.98 2.28 -20.38
C ARG A 213 -16.56 3.69 -20.44
N LYS A 214 -17.74 3.81 -21.04
CA LYS A 214 -18.46 5.09 -21.20
C LYS A 214 -19.83 5.01 -20.52
N GLY A 215 -20.24 6.10 -19.90
CA GLY A 215 -21.54 6.20 -19.25
C GLY A 215 -21.51 7.14 -18.03
N ASN A 216 -22.62 7.19 -17.30
CA ASN A 216 -22.69 7.89 -16.03
C ASN A 216 -22.40 6.89 -14.89
N PHE A 217 -21.26 7.02 -14.24
CA PHE A 217 -20.83 6.15 -13.15
C PHE A 217 -20.88 6.82 -11.76
N LEU A 218 -21.42 8.05 -11.66
CA LEU A 218 -21.60 8.72 -10.36
C LEU A 218 -22.43 7.88 -9.37
N PRO A 219 -23.51 7.20 -9.78
CA PRO A 219 -24.26 6.36 -8.84
C PRO A 219 -23.45 5.21 -8.23
N SER A 220 -22.41 4.75 -8.94
CA SER A 220 -21.54 3.66 -8.45
C SER A 220 -20.58 4.11 -7.33
N VAL A 221 -20.38 5.41 -7.16
CA VAL A 221 -19.47 5.98 -6.16
C VAL A 221 -20.16 6.91 -5.16
N ASP A 222 -21.46 6.94 -5.15
CA ASP A 222 -22.22 7.87 -4.30
C ASP A 222 -22.28 7.44 -2.83
N ARG A 223 -22.17 6.14 -2.56
CA ARG A 223 -22.22 5.56 -1.22
C ARG A 223 -21.21 4.43 -1.07
N TYR A 224 -20.52 4.41 0.06
CA TYR A 224 -19.68 3.30 0.49
C TYR A 224 -20.15 2.79 1.85
N ASP A 225 -20.74 1.61 1.85
CA ASP A 225 -21.11 0.91 3.07
C ASP A 225 -19.88 0.16 3.58
N ILE A 226 -19.31 0.63 4.69
CA ILE A 226 -18.07 0.05 5.23
C ILE A 226 -18.35 -1.37 5.71
N PRO A 227 -17.68 -2.38 5.16
CA PRO A 227 -17.84 -3.75 5.60
C PRO A 227 -17.51 -3.89 7.09
N PHE A 228 -18.26 -4.75 7.79
CA PHE A 228 -18.02 -5.10 9.20
C PHE A 228 -18.17 -3.95 10.20
N SER A 229 -18.87 -2.88 9.84
CA SER A 229 -19.10 -1.72 10.71
C SER A 229 -19.91 -2.03 11.97
N ASN A 230 -20.56 -3.19 12.00
CA ASN A 230 -21.33 -3.70 13.14
C ASN A 230 -20.50 -4.53 14.13
N LEU A 231 -19.25 -4.85 13.84
CA LEU A 231 -18.41 -5.66 14.72
C LEU A 231 -17.96 -4.86 15.95
N GLU A 232 -17.87 -5.56 17.08
CA GLU A 232 -17.30 -4.99 18.29
C GLU A 232 -15.85 -4.52 18.05
N GLY A 233 -15.51 -3.35 18.53
CA GLY A 233 -14.19 -2.74 18.34
C GLY A 233 -14.02 -1.95 17.04
N PHE A 234 -14.95 -2.04 16.09
CA PHE A 234 -14.87 -1.28 14.84
C PHE A 234 -14.62 0.22 15.05
N ASN A 235 -15.42 0.86 15.90
CA ASN A 235 -15.32 2.30 16.17
C ASN A 235 -14.06 2.72 16.95
N LYS A 236 -13.28 1.76 17.46
CA LYS A 236 -12.01 2.00 18.15
C LYS A 236 -10.80 1.94 17.21
N LYS A 237 -11.01 1.64 15.94
CA LYS A 237 -9.96 1.46 14.93
C LYS A 237 -9.99 2.61 13.94
N ALA A 238 -8.81 3.12 13.59
CA ALA A 238 -8.66 4.03 12.44
C ALA A 238 -9.02 3.29 11.14
N ARG A 239 -9.51 4.04 10.17
CA ARG A 239 -9.93 3.51 8.86
C ARG A 239 -9.10 4.13 7.75
N MET A 240 -8.51 3.27 6.92
CA MET A 240 -7.70 3.65 5.78
C MET A 240 -8.23 2.97 4.53
N VAL A 241 -8.32 3.70 3.44
CA VAL A 241 -8.45 3.12 2.10
C VAL A 241 -7.05 2.88 1.57
N TYR A 242 -6.66 1.61 1.45
CA TYR A 242 -5.33 1.26 0.98
C TYR A 242 -5.25 1.26 -0.56
N GLU A 243 -6.35 0.94 -1.21
CA GLU A 243 -6.48 0.92 -2.66
C GLU A 243 -7.88 1.32 -3.11
N PHE A 244 -7.97 2.19 -4.10
CA PHE A 244 -9.18 2.41 -4.86
C PHE A 244 -8.87 2.90 -6.26
N ASP A 245 -9.70 2.54 -7.21
CA ASP A 245 -9.71 3.14 -8.54
C ASP A 245 -11.08 2.93 -9.21
N PRO A 246 -11.62 3.92 -9.92
CA PRO A 246 -12.71 3.72 -10.87
C PRO A 246 -12.14 3.14 -12.18
N ALA A 247 -11.69 1.89 -12.13
CA ALA A 247 -11.00 1.22 -13.22
C ALA A 247 -11.77 1.33 -14.55
N ASP A 248 -11.04 1.51 -15.64
CA ASP A 248 -11.58 1.72 -16.99
C ASP A 248 -12.36 3.02 -17.23
N ILE A 249 -12.53 3.86 -16.22
CA ILE A 249 -13.25 5.14 -16.32
C ILE A 249 -12.26 6.29 -16.28
N LEU A 250 -12.12 7.00 -17.39
CA LEU A 250 -11.15 8.09 -17.55
C LEU A 250 -11.73 9.49 -17.25
N TYR A 251 -12.94 9.58 -16.69
CA TYR A 251 -13.55 10.86 -16.39
C TYR A 251 -12.96 11.51 -15.14
N SER A 252 -12.59 12.78 -15.25
CA SER A 252 -11.97 13.56 -14.17
C SER A 252 -12.83 13.70 -12.91
N TYR A 253 -14.16 13.58 -13.01
CA TYR A 253 -15.07 13.70 -11.88
C TYR A 253 -15.07 12.46 -10.94
N MET A 254 -14.55 11.33 -11.40
CA MET A 254 -14.65 10.09 -10.63
C MET A 254 -13.86 10.14 -9.31
N TYR A 255 -12.63 10.60 -9.34
CA TYR A 255 -11.83 10.68 -8.10
C TYR A 255 -12.42 11.67 -7.08
N PRO A 256 -12.82 12.91 -7.44
CA PRO A 256 -13.47 13.81 -6.48
C PRO A 256 -14.74 13.21 -5.88
N ALA A 257 -15.57 12.54 -6.68
CA ALA A 257 -16.78 11.90 -6.21
C ALA A 257 -16.49 10.75 -5.23
N THR A 258 -15.55 9.86 -5.58
CA THR A 258 -15.18 8.71 -4.75
C THR A 258 -14.56 9.16 -3.43
N VAL A 259 -13.67 10.15 -3.47
CA VAL A 259 -12.98 10.64 -2.26
C VAL A 259 -13.96 11.36 -1.33
N ARG A 260 -14.94 12.12 -1.87
CA ARG A 260 -16.04 12.68 -1.08
C ARG A 260 -16.78 11.57 -0.32
N THR A 261 -17.07 10.46 -0.99
CA THR A 261 -17.77 9.32 -0.37
C THR A 261 -16.96 8.71 0.76
N PHE A 262 -15.65 8.49 0.58
CA PHE A 262 -14.78 8.02 1.66
C PHE A 262 -14.71 8.98 2.84
N ARG A 263 -14.64 10.29 2.58
CA ARG A 263 -14.65 11.30 3.64
C ARG A 263 -15.95 11.26 4.43
N THR A 264 -17.10 11.16 3.74
CA THR A 264 -18.41 11.02 4.37
C THR A 264 -18.51 9.75 5.21
N ALA A 265 -17.88 8.66 4.77
CA ALA A 265 -17.80 7.40 5.51
C ALA A 265 -16.78 7.43 6.67
N GLY A 266 -16.03 8.53 6.86
CA GLY A 266 -15.13 8.74 7.99
C GLY A 266 -13.76 8.10 7.84
N PHE A 267 -13.24 7.93 6.62
CA PHE A 267 -11.87 7.50 6.39
C PHE A 267 -10.87 8.63 6.64
N GLN A 268 -9.76 8.30 7.31
CA GLN A 268 -8.70 9.24 7.68
C GLN A 268 -7.54 9.27 6.67
N TRP A 269 -7.36 8.19 5.90
CA TRP A 269 -6.31 8.02 4.91
C TRP A 269 -6.89 7.39 3.66
N ILE A 270 -6.55 7.94 2.48
CA ILE A 270 -7.11 7.49 1.21
C ILE A 270 -5.99 7.46 0.18
N THR A 271 -5.65 6.27 -0.33
CA THR A 271 -4.64 6.09 -1.37
C THR A 271 -5.22 5.43 -2.62
N GLN A 272 -4.95 6.04 -3.76
CA GLN A 272 -5.35 5.52 -5.08
C GLN A 272 -4.39 4.40 -5.51
N PHE A 273 -4.90 3.39 -6.17
CA PHE A 273 -4.12 2.34 -6.81
C PHE A 273 -4.27 2.44 -8.34
N ALA A 274 -3.19 2.63 -9.09
CA ALA A 274 -1.88 2.93 -8.59
C ALA A 274 -1.25 4.03 -9.46
N TYR A 275 -0.32 4.78 -8.90
CA TYR A 275 0.50 5.68 -9.69
C TYR A 275 1.45 4.87 -10.56
N ASP A 276 1.39 5.08 -11.86
CA ASP A 276 2.24 4.44 -12.83
C ASP A 276 3.42 5.36 -13.17
N PRO A 277 4.68 4.94 -12.93
CA PRO A 277 5.84 5.75 -13.22
C PRO A 277 5.85 6.23 -14.66
N ILE A 278 6.20 7.50 -14.88
CA ILE A 278 6.03 8.15 -16.17
C ILE A 278 6.83 7.45 -17.29
N ASP A 279 8.00 6.95 -16.96
CA ASP A 279 8.88 6.29 -17.95
C ASP A 279 8.44 4.85 -18.28
N MET A 280 7.57 4.25 -17.46
CA MET A 280 7.03 2.90 -17.68
C MET A 280 5.71 2.86 -18.42
N ALA A 281 4.98 3.95 -18.49
CA ALA A 281 3.61 3.97 -19.02
C ALA A 281 3.49 3.41 -20.44
N ALA A 282 4.46 3.66 -21.29
CA ALA A 282 4.48 3.14 -22.67
C ALA A 282 4.56 1.60 -22.75
N TYR A 283 5.02 0.96 -21.69
CA TYR A 283 5.23 -0.49 -21.59
C TYR A 283 4.17 -1.18 -20.74
N ASN A 284 3.44 -0.43 -19.94
CA ASN A 284 2.39 -0.94 -19.07
C ASN A 284 1.03 -0.95 -19.79
N THR A 285 0.93 -1.75 -20.85
CA THR A 285 -0.24 -1.73 -21.74
C THR A 285 -1.46 -2.43 -21.16
N GLU A 286 -1.28 -3.37 -20.24
CA GLU A 286 -2.35 -4.16 -19.65
C GLU A 286 -3.22 -3.34 -18.70
N TYR A 287 -2.62 -2.35 -18.02
CA TYR A 287 -3.28 -1.56 -16.98
C TYR A 287 -3.44 -0.09 -17.32
N GLN A 288 -3.35 0.31 -18.59
CA GLN A 288 -3.46 1.71 -19.00
C GLN A 288 -4.75 2.40 -18.55
N THR A 289 -5.83 1.66 -18.42
CA THR A 289 -7.12 2.20 -17.93
C THR A 289 -7.27 2.13 -16.42
N HIS A 290 -6.44 1.32 -15.75
CA HIS A 290 -6.44 1.15 -14.30
C HIS A 290 -5.49 2.12 -13.60
N TYR A 291 -4.25 2.22 -14.09
CA TYR A 291 -3.24 3.08 -13.47
C TYR A 291 -3.45 4.56 -13.78
N LEU A 292 -2.97 5.41 -12.86
CA LEU A 292 -2.85 6.83 -13.09
C LEU A 292 -1.45 7.15 -13.59
N ASN A 293 -1.36 7.61 -14.83
CA ASN A 293 -0.14 8.14 -15.42
C ASN A 293 -0.38 9.57 -15.91
N VAL A 294 0.50 10.50 -15.56
CA VAL A 294 0.32 11.92 -15.89
C VAL A 294 0.37 12.20 -17.40
N ALA A 295 1.00 11.34 -18.18
CA ALA A 295 1.10 11.47 -19.65
C ALA A 295 -0.06 10.76 -20.37
N TYR A 296 -0.40 9.53 -19.97
CA TYR A 296 -1.34 8.68 -20.71
C TYR A 296 -2.78 8.73 -20.19
N THR A 297 -2.97 9.12 -18.92
CA THR A 297 -4.31 9.28 -18.33
C THR A 297 -4.50 10.68 -17.72
N PRO A 298 -4.34 11.77 -18.51
CA PRO A 298 -4.33 13.14 -17.98
C PRO A 298 -5.65 13.53 -17.27
N ASN A 299 -6.80 13.00 -17.72
CA ASN A 299 -8.07 13.26 -17.06
C ASN A 299 -8.13 12.63 -15.65
N LYS A 300 -7.55 11.45 -15.47
CA LYS A 300 -7.39 10.84 -14.14
C LYS A 300 -6.47 11.70 -13.27
N ALA A 301 -5.34 12.16 -13.80
CA ALA A 301 -4.41 13.01 -13.09
C ALA A 301 -5.07 14.32 -12.61
N ILE A 302 -5.83 14.99 -13.49
CA ILE A 302 -6.61 16.18 -13.13
C ILE A 302 -7.65 15.86 -12.06
N GLY A 303 -8.36 14.75 -12.21
CA GLY A 303 -9.35 14.31 -11.23
C GLY A 303 -8.73 14.05 -9.84
N LEU A 304 -7.56 13.41 -9.80
CA LEU A 304 -6.83 13.16 -8.54
C LEU A 304 -6.33 14.47 -7.90
N MET A 305 -5.83 15.40 -8.71
CA MET A 305 -5.42 16.73 -8.24
C MET A 305 -6.60 17.48 -7.58
N ILE A 306 -7.78 17.49 -8.22
CA ILE A 306 -8.99 18.09 -7.65
C ILE A 306 -9.39 17.38 -6.35
N ALA A 307 -9.29 16.05 -6.30
CA ALA A 307 -9.62 15.27 -5.11
C ALA A 307 -8.65 15.57 -3.95
N ALA A 308 -7.35 15.66 -4.22
CA ALA A 308 -6.33 16.00 -3.23
C ALA A 308 -6.56 17.38 -2.62
N GLU A 309 -6.88 18.37 -3.45
CA GLU A 309 -7.20 19.73 -3.04
C GLU A 309 -8.47 19.77 -2.17
N ALA A 310 -9.55 19.13 -2.63
CA ALA A 310 -10.82 19.08 -1.89
C ALA A 310 -10.66 18.44 -0.50
N VAL A 311 -9.85 17.37 -0.38
CA VAL A 311 -9.58 16.73 0.92
C VAL A 311 -8.78 17.64 1.84
N SER A 312 -7.80 18.36 1.32
CA SER A 312 -6.96 19.27 2.11
C SER A 312 -7.75 20.43 2.72
N TYR A 313 -8.73 20.98 2.00
CA TYR A 313 -9.55 22.09 2.47
C TYR A 313 -10.74 21.68 3.36
N THR A 314 -11.28 20.48 3.22
CA THR A 314 -12.44 20.06 4.04
C THR A 314 -12.11 19.86 5.52
N HIS A 315 -10.83 19.75 5.88
CA HIS A 315 -10.40 19.75 7.27
C HIS A 315 -10.59 21.09 7.99
N LEU A 316 -10.66 22.20 7.26
CA LEU A 316 -10.77 23.54 7.83
C LEU A 316 -12.22 23.97 8.19
N ARG A 317 -13.22 23.16 7.85
CA ARG A 317 -14.65 23.50 8.07
C ARG A 317 -15.39 22.57 9.04
N ALA A 318 -14.71 21.66 9.71
CA ALA A 318 -15.30 20.72 10.67
C ALA A 318 -15.11 21.17 12.14
N HIS A 319 -15.08 22.50 12.37
CA HIS A 319 -15.13 23.10 13.72
C HIS A 319 -16.32 24.05 13.83
#